data_16b4ab2ab5194072dd83761284926054
#
_entry.id   16b4ab2ab5194072dd83761284926054
#
_cell.length_a   1.000
_cell.length_b   1.000
_cell.length_c   1.000
_cell.angle_alpha   90.00
_cell.angle_beta   90.00
_cell.angle_gamma   90.00
#
_symmetry.space_group_name_H-M   'P 1'
#
loop_
_entity.id
_entity.type
_entity.pdbx_description
1 polymer ?
#
loop_
_entity_poly.entity_id
_entity_poly.type
_entity_poly.pdbx_seq_one_letter_code
_entity_poly.pdbx_strand_id
1 'polypeptide(L)'
;MELNDLISKTGQWLKGTGDHGDIVMSSRIRLARNLSKKPFPNKARKKDLQDILAIVQAAVKDILFFKKTILLKMTELDNVDKQFLIERHLMSHEHANNPEGKALVVSEEEVLSLMINEEDHLRLQVMESGLNLNETWKIASAIDDALSGKLDFAYSISWGYLTACPRIPARRCEDPS
;
A
#
# COMPACT_ATOMS: atom_id res chain seq x y z
N MET A 1 -7.79 -7.85 15.16
CA MET A 1 -7.93 -8.53 13.86
C MET A 1 -6.65 -9.29 13.60
N GLU A 2 -6.75 -10.55 13.24
CA GLU A 2 -5.63 -11.44 12.92
C GLU A 2 -5.72 -11.88 11.45
N LEU A 3 -4.67 -12.50 10.90
CA LEU A 3 -4.66 -12.99 9.52
C LEU A 3 -5.78 -14.01 9.25
N ASN A 4 -6.09 -14.86 10.23
CA ASN A 4 -7.20 -15.83 10.16
C ASN A 4 -8.56 -15.17 9.91
N ASP A 5 -8.75 -13.93 10.37
CA ASP A 5 -9.98 -13.18 10.12
C ASP A 5 -10.12 -12.79 8.63
N LEU A 6 -8.99 -12.54 7.93
CA LEU A 6 -9.00 -12.31 6.49
C LEU A 6 -9.22 -13.60 5.71
N ILE A 7 -8.62 -14.71 6.12
CA ILE A 7 -8.75 -16.02 5.45
C ILE A 7 -10.22 -16.47 5.43
N SER A 8 -10.96 -16.20 6.50
CA SER A 8 -12.36 -16.59 6.62
C SER A 8 -13.35 -15.74 5.82
N LYS A 9 -12.91 -14.60 5.26
CA LYS A 9 -13.75 -13.62 4.55
C LYS A 9 -13.43 -13.56 3.07
N THR A 10 -14.41 -13.10 2.30
CA THR A 10 -14.19 -12.75 0.87
C THR A 10 -13.93 -11.25 0.78
N GLY A 11 -12.82 -10.86 0.15
CA GLY A 11 -12.48 -9.46 -0.07
C GLY A 11 -13.57 -8.72 -0.86
N GLN A 12 -13.75 -7.44 -0.56
CA GLN A 12 -14.79 -6.60 -1.19
C GLN A 12 -14.65 -6.59 -2.72
N TRP A 13 -13.44 -6.52 -3.23
CA TRP A 13 -13.15 -6.47 -4.66
C TRP A 13 -13.53 -7.75 -5.43
N LEU A 14 -13.68 -8.91 -4.74
CA LEU A 14 -14.09 -10.20 -5.31
C LEU A 14 -15.61 -10.39 -5.37
N LYS A 15 -16.40 -9.53 -4.72
CA LYS A 15 -17.86 -9.73 -4.59
C LYS A 15 -18.64 -9.55 -5.90
N GLY A 16 -18.04 -8.94 -6.93
CA GLY A 16 -18.71 -8.69 -8.21
C GLY A 16 -19.89 -7.73 -8.13
N THR A 17 -19.96 -6.89 -7.08
CA THR A 17 -21.08 -5.98 -6.81
C THR A 17 -20.89 -4.58 -7.39
N GLY A 18 -19.75 -4.29 -8.02
CA GLY A 18 -19.46 -3.00 -8.63
C GLY A 18 -20.06 -2.85 -10.02
N ASP A 19 -20.07 -1.63 -10.54
CA ASP A 19 -20.55 -1.32 -11.89
C ASP A 19 -19.81 -2.16 -12.95
N HIS A 20 -20.55 -2.65 -13.94
CA HIS A 20 -20.02 -3.51 -14.99
C HIS A 20 -19.26 -4.76 -14.48
N GLY A 21 -19.68 -5.30 -13.33
CA GLY A 21 -19.02 -6.45 -12.68
C GLY A 21 -19.05 -7.75 -13.51
N ASP A 22 -19.89 -7.81 -14.54
CA ASP A 22 -19.95 -8.87 -15.56
C ASP A 22 -18.77 -8.83 -16.55
N ILE A 23 -18.11 -7.68 -16.70
CA ILE A 23 -16.98 -7.47 -17.63
C ILE A 23 -15.71 -7.09 -16.86
N VAL A 24 -15.84 -6.21 -15.85
CA VAL A 24 -14.72 -5.68 -15.07
C VAL A 24 -14.76 -6.27 -13.67
N MET A 25 -13.79 -7.11 -13.32
CA MET A 25 -13.73 -7.73 -12.00
C MET A 25 -13.45 -6.70 -10.90
N SER A 26 -12.47 -5.82 -11.11
CA SER A 26 -12.06 -4.82 -10.12
C SER A 26 -11.36 -3.62 -10.74
N SER A 27 -11.42 -2.49 -10.05
CA SER A 27 -10.62 -1.29 -10.29
C SER A 27 -9.53 -1.19 -9.24
N ARG A 28 -8.31 -0.83 -9.65
CA ARG A 28 -7.15 -0.75 -8.75
C ARG A 28 -6.33 0.51 -9.00
N ILE A 29 -6.06 1.25 -7.93
CA ILE A 29 -5.11 2.38 -7.91
C ILE A 29 -3.91 2.00 -7.04
N ARG A 30 -2.70 2.34 -7.51
CA ARG A 30 -1.46 2.15 -6.77
C ARG A 30 -0.65 3.44 -6.74
N LEU A 31 -0.18 3.83 -5.56
CA LEU A 31 0.68 4.98 -5.33
C LEU A 31 1.98 4.53 -4.67
N ALA A 32 3.11 5.02 -5.17
CA ALA A 32 4.43 4.77 -4.60
C ALA A 32 4.96 6.06 -3.97
N ARG A 33 5.51 5.96 -2.75
CA ARG A 33 6.09 7.09 -2.00
C ARG A 33 7.38 6.67 -1.32
N ASN A 34 8.34 7.58 -1.30
CA ASN A 34 9.56 7.43 -0.51
C ASN A 34 9.66 8.56 0.51
N LEU A 35 10.23 8.27 1.67
CA LEU A 35 10.49 9.26 2.70
C LEU A 35 11.68 10.13 2.30
N SER A 36 11.55 11.44 2.54
CA SER A 36 12.63 12.41 2.37
C SER A 36 13.83 12.06 3.26
N LYS A 37 15.03 12.32 2.78
CA LYS A 37 16.30 12.12 3.52
C LYS A 37 16.55 10.69 4.01
N LYS A 38 15.86 9.69 3.44
CA LYS A 38 16.12 8.27 3.69
C LYS A 38 16.64 7.60 2.41
N PRO A 39 17.58 6.63 2.51
CA PRO A 39 18.02 5.87 1.35
C PRO A 39 16.87 5.00 0.86
N PHE A 40 16.66 4.91 -0.45
CA PHE A 40 15.64 4.03 -1.04
C PHE A 40 15.90 2.57 -0.66
N PRO A 41 14.86 1.70 -0.61
CA PRO A 41 14.98 0.33 -0.09
C PRO A 41 16.12 -0.48 -0.71
N ASN A 42 16.37 -0.32 -2.02
CA ASN A 42 17.45 -1.01 -2.75
C ASN A 42 18.88 -0.58 -2.35
N LYS A 43 19.04 0.55 -1.65
CA LYS A 43 20.30 1.08 -1.13
C LYS A 43 20.33 1.16 0.39
N ALA A 44 19.20 0.88 1.05
CA ALA A 44 19.05 0.95 2.49
C ALA A 44 19.72 -0.24 3.18
N ARG A 45 20.36 0.00 4.34
CA ARG A 45 20.83 -1.04 5.23
C ARG A 45 19.65 -1.59 6.04
N LYS A 46 19.80 -2.76 6.63
CA LYS A 46 18.77 -3.37 7.51
C LYS A 46 18.26 -2.43 8.58
N LYS A 47 19.16 -1.67 9.21
CA LYS A 47 18.80 -0.66 10.22
C LYS A 47 17.94 0.45 9.63
N ASP A 48 18.28 0.94 8.45
CA ASP A 48 17.54 2.01 7.78
C ASP A 48 16.10 1.54 7.45
N LEU A 49 15.94 0.28 7.01
CA LEU A 49 14.61 -0.33 6.75
C LEU A 49 13.79 -0.49 8.04
N GLN A 50 14.41 -0.88 9.16
CA GLN A 50 13.74 -0.99 10.45
C GLN A 50 13.30 0.40 10.97
N ASP A 51 14.15 1.42 10.83
CA ASP A 51 13.82 2.79 11.20
C ASP A 51 12.63 3.31 10.37
N ILE A 52 12.64 3.07 9.05
CA ILE A 52 11.54 3.44 8.15
C ILE A 52 10.24 2.73 8.55
N LEU A 53 10.32 1.42 8.81
CA LEU A 53 9.17 0.64 9.27
C LEU A 53 8.58 1.24 10.55
N ALA A 54 9.41 1.58 11.53
CA ALA A 54 8.96 2.18 12.79
C ALA A 54 8.29 3.55 12.58
N ILE A 55 8.85 4.40 11.71
CA ILE A 55 8.29 5.70 11.35
C ILE A 55 6.90 5.54 10.71
N VAL A 56 6.78 4.65 9.74
CA VAL A 56 5.51 4.40 9.04
C VAL A 56 4.48 3.79 9.97
N GLN A 57 4.86 2.81 10.82
CA GLN A 57 3.97 2.23 11.83
C GLN A 57 3.42 3.27 12.80
N ALA A 58 4.23 4.23 13.23
CA ALA A 58 3.76 5.32 14.08
C ALA A 58 2.76 6.21 13.35
N ALA A 59 3.03 6.58 12.10
CA ALA A 59 2.15 7.42 11.30
C ALA A 59 0.77 6.76 11.03
N VAL A 60 0.75 5.47 10.66
CA VAL A 60 -0.49 4.74 10.34
C VAL A 60 -1.40 4.60 11.57
N LYS A 61 -0.87 4.47 12.78
CA LYS A 61 -1.67 4.35 14.01
C LYS A 61 -2.59 5.56 14.24
N ASP A 62 -2.16 6.74 13.85
CA ASP A 62 -2.88 8.00 14.09
C ASP A 62 -3.86 8.35 12.96
N ILE A 63 -3.84 7.62 11.85
CA ILE A 63 -4.67 7.90 10.68
C ILE A 63 -5.94 7.06 10.72
N LEU A 64 -7.10 7.72 10.54
CA LEU A 64 -8.42 7.10 10.65
C LEU A 64 -8.62 5.92 9.68
N PHE A 65 -8.10 6.02 8.46
CA PHE A 65 -8.21 4.97 7.44
C PHE A 65 -7.59 3.64 7.86
N PHE A 66 -6.63 3.66 8.80
CA PHE A 66 -5.94 2.47 9.26
C PHE A 66 -6.47 1.90 10.59
N LYS A 67 -7.59 2.44 11.15
CA LYS A 67 -8.15 1.94 12.41
C LYS A 67 -8.65 0.50 12.35
N LYS A 68 -9.18 0.08 11.18
CA LYS A 68 -9.65 -1.29 10.94
C LYS A 68 -8.70 -2.03 10.01
N THR A 69 -7.43 -2.01 10.34
CA THR A 69 -6.39 -2.71 9.59
C THR A 69 -5.61 -3.65 10.49
N ILE A 70 -4.97 -4.64 9.87
CA ILE A 70 -3.97 -5.49 10.47
C ILE A 70 -2.60 -5.10 9.93
N LEU A 71 -1.60 -5.08 10.79
CA LEU A 71 -0.21 -4.92 10.40
C LEU A 71 0.50 -6.27 10.54
N LEU A 72 1.00 -6.78 9.43
CA LEU A 72 1.68 -8.06 9.30
C LEU A 72 3.15 -7.82 9.00
N LYS A 73 4.05 -8.20 9.89
CA LYS A 73 5.48 -8.18 9.60
C LYS A 73 5.84 -9.39 8.75
N MET A 74 6.60 -9.18 7.68
CA MET A 74 6.96 -10.26 6.76
C MET A 74 7.82 -11.36 7.41
N THR A 75 8.49 -11.05 8.53
CA THR A 75 9.26 -12.03 9.32
C THR A 75 8.41 -12.95 10.18
N GLU A 76 7.14 -12.59 10.43
CA GLU A 76 6.22 -13.33 11.29
C GLU A 76 5.30 -14.26 10.47
N LEU A 77 5.30 -14.14 9.14
CA LEU A 77 4.46 -14.91 8.22
C LEU A 77 5.20 -16.12 7.66
N ASP A 78 4.51 -17.24 7.60
CA ASP A 78 5.00 -18.43 6.91
C ASP A 78 4.80 -18.35 5.37
N ASN A 79 5.16 -19.39 4.64
CA ASN A 79 5.06 -19.40 3.19
C ASN A 79 3.60 -19.51 2.70
N VAL A 80 2.73 -20.15 3.48
CA VAL A 80 1.31 -20.31 3.15
C VAL A 80 0.60 -18.98 3.31
N ASP A 81 0.87 -18.28 4.41
CA ASP A 81 0.36 -16.92 4.67
C ASP A 81 0.74 -15.95 3.56
N LYS A 82 2.02 -15.97 3.17
CA LYS A 82 2.53 -15.12 2.08
C LYS A 82 1.86 -15.45 0.75
N GLN A 83 1.72 -16.74 0.44
CA GLN A 83 1.05 -17.18 -0.79
C GLN A 83 -0.41 -16.73 -0.82
N PHE A 84 -1.14 -16.87 0.29
CA PHE A 84 -2.51 -16.37 0.44
C PHE A 84 -2.61 -14.88 0.12
N LEU A 85 -1.73 -14.05 0.72
CA LEU A 85 -1.73 -12.60 0.50
C LEU A 85 -1.40 -12.22 -0.96
N ILE A 86 -0.54 -12.99 -1.63
CA ILE A 86 -0.21 -12.80 -3.04
C ILE A 86 -1.40 -13.17 -3.93
N GLU A 87 -2.04 -14.31 -3.71
CA GLU A 87 -3.23 -14.75 -4.47
C GLU A 87 -4.42 -13.81 -4.30
N ARG A 88 -4.54 -13.20 -3.13
CA ARG A 88 -5.51 -12.13 -2.87
C ARG A 88 -5.11 -10.77 -3.44
N HIS A 89 -4.01 -10.67 -4.17
CA HIS A 89 -3.48 -9.42 -4.73
C HIS A 89 -3.21 -8.31 -3.70
N LEU A 90 -3.05 -8.67 -2.43
CA LEU A 90 -2.77 -7.72 -1.34
C LEU A 90 -1.30 -7.33 -1.28
N MET A 91 -0.41 -8.19 -1.78
CA MET A 91 1.02 -7.87 -1.91
C MET A 91 1.63 -8.46 -3.18
N SER A 92 2.83 -8.02 -3.53
CA SER A 92 3.62 -8.53 -4.65
C SER A 92 4.48 -9.73 -4.24
N HIS A 93 4.90 -10.54 -5.23
CA HIS A 93 5.89 -11.60 -5.02
C HIS A 93 7.22 -11.05 -4.48
N GLU A 94 7.65 -9.88 -4.96
CA GLU A 94 8.88 -9.21 -4.53
C GLU A 94 8.83 -8.81 -3.06
N HIS A 95 7.63 -8.44 -2.55
CA HIS A 95 7.46 -8.09 -1.15
C HIS A 95 7.67 -9.29 -0.23
N ALA A 96 7.29 -10.49 -0.66
CA ALA A 96 7.46 -11.73 0.10
C ALA A 96 8.95 -12.12 0.29
N ASN A 97 9.82 -11.68 -0.62
CA ASN A 97 11.25 -11.96 -0.57
C ASN A 97 11.97 -11.00 0.39
N ASN A 98 13.05 -11.50 1.03
CA ASN A 98 13.86 -10.71 1.96
C ASN A 98 13.01 -10.02 3.03
N PRO A 99 12.42 -10.76 3.98
CA PRO A 99 11.35 -10.28 4.86
C PRO A 99 11.78 -9.23 5.89
N GLU A 100 13.09 -9.04 6.12
CA GLU A 100 13.60 -8.15 7.16
C GLU A 100 13.25 -6.68 6.89
N GLY A 101 12.68 -6.02 7.89
CA GLY A 101 12.29 -4.61 7.82
C GLY A 101 11.08 -4.35 6.93
N LYS A 102 10.39 -5.39 6.44
CA LYS A 102 9.18 -5.28 5.62
C LYS A 102 7.93 -5.58 6.42
N ALA A 103 6.85 -4.89 6.09
CA ALA A 103 5.52 -5.17 6.63
C ALA A 103 4.43 -4.86 5.59
N LEU A 104 3.27 -5.45 5.83
CA LEU A 104 2.05 -5.21 5.07
C LEU A 104 0.95 -4.73 6.02
N VAL A 105 0.25 -3.66 5.66
CA VAL A 105 -0.96 -3.22 6.35
C VAL A 105 -2.14 -3.48 5.43
N VAL A 106 -3.15 -4.19 5.93
CA VAL A 106 -4.33 -4.58 5.15
C VAL A 106 -5.60 -4.23 5.91
N SER A 107 -6.59 -3.64 5.22
CA SER A 107 -7.92 -3.42 5.80
C SER A 107 -8.73 -4.71 5.87
N GLU A 108 -9.67 -4.77 6.82
CA GLU A 108 -10.55 -5.91 7.03
C GLU A 108 -11.34 -6.33 5.78
N GLU A 109 -11.68 -5.36 4.93
CA GLU A 109 -12.45 -5.57 3.70
C GLU A 109 -11.57 -5.81 2.46
N GLU A 110 -10.23 -5.81 2.63
CA GLU A 110 -9.23 -5.93 1.56
C GLU A 110 -9.30 -4.82 0.49
N VAL A 111 -9.94 -3.71 0.81
CA VAL A 111 -10.00 -2.52 -0.06
C VAL A 111 -8.66 -1.80 -0.08
N LEU A 112 -7.99 -1.74 1.08
CA LEU A 112 -6.72 -1.06 1.29
C LEU A 112 -5.62 -2.06 1.59
N SER A 113 -4.50 -1.97 0.88
CA SER A 113 -3.22 -2.57 1.28
C SER A 113 -2.07 -1.56 1.16
N LEU A 114 -1.17 -1.59 2.13
CA LEU A 114 0.03 -0.74 2.15
C LEU A 114 1.25 -1.62 2.40
N MET A 115 2.06 -1.83 1.37
CA MET A 115 3.36 -2.50 1.48
C MET A 115 4.41 -1.50 1.96
N ILE A 116 5.18 -1.88 2.98
CA ILE A 116 6.26 -1.07 3.57
C ILE A 116 7.60 -1.69 3.23
N ASN A 117 8.51 -0.89 2.64
CA ASN A 117 9.85 -1.29 2.21
C ASN A 117 9.86 -2.40 1.13
N GLU A 118 9.02 -2.28 0.11
CA GLU A 118 9.11 -3.12 -1.08
C GLU A 118 10.19 -2.56 -2.04
N GLU A 119 9.84 -2.08 -3.21
CA GLU A 119 10.71 -1.33 -4.13
C GLU A 119 10.86 0.12 -3.66
N ASP A 120 9.76 0.70 -3.17
CA ASP A 120 9.67 2.00 -2.52
C ASP A 120 9.34 1.83 -1.02
N HIS A 121 9.53 2.89 -0.21
CA HIS A 121 9.22 2.81 1.23
C HIS A 121 7.75 2.53 1.49
N LEU A 122 6.85 3.12 0.68
CA LEU A 122 5.42 2.88 0.74
C LEU A 122 4.89 2.57 -0.67
N ARG A 123 4.14 1.51 -0.77
CA ARG A 123 3.29 1.21 -1.94
C ARG A 123 1.86 1.00 -1.46
N LEU A 124 1.09 2.08 -1.54
CA LEU A 124 -0.34 2.07 -1.28
C LEU A 124 -1.07 1.43 -2.46
N GLN A 125 -2.04 0.58 -2.17
CA GLN A 125 -2.95 0.03 -3.14
C GLN A 125 -4.38 0.11 -2.60
N VAL A 126 -5.29 0.56 -3.44
CA VAL A 126 -6.74 0.54 -3.18
C VAL A 126 -7.40 -0.25 -4.29
N MET A 127 -8.29 -1.18 -3.93
CA MET A 127 -9.05 -2.03 -4.85
C MET A 127 -10.53 -1.98 -4.53
N GLU A 128 -11.34 -1.78 -5.56
CA GLU A 128 -12.81 -1.84 -5.51
C GLU A 128 -13.36 -2.80 -6.55
N SER A 129 -14.54 -3.36 -6.30
CA SER A 129 -15.23 -4.25 -7.24
C SER A 129 -15.73 -3.49 -8.46
N GLY A 130 -15.67 -4.10 -9.66
CA GLY A 130 -16.18 -3.55 -10.89
C GLY A 130 -15.42 -2.35 -11.44
N LEU A 131 -16.05 -1.59 -12.35
CA LEU A 131 -15.48 -0.39 -12.96
C LEU A 131 -15.75 0.83 -12.07
N ASN A 132 -14.86 1.09 -11.13
CA ASN A 132 -15.02 2.12 -10.09
C ASN A 132 -13.75 2.98 -9.88
N LEU A 133 -13.09 3.39 -10.96
CA LEU A 133 -11.80 4.09 -10.90
C LEU A 133 -11.89 5.42 -10.14
N ASN A 134 -13.01 6.17 -10.30
CA ASN A 134 -13.15 7.47 -9.66
C ASN A 134 -13.22 7.37 -8.14
N GLU A 135 -14.02 6.44 -7.59
CA GLU A 135 -14.10 6.24 -6.14
C GLU A 135 -12.80 5.63 -5.59
N THR A 136 -12.23 4.66 -6.32
CA THR A 136 -10.92 4.08 -5.97
C THR A 136 -9.84 5.16 -5.89
N TRP A 137 -9.87 6.14 -6.82
CA TRP A 137 -8.94 7.28 -6.81
C TRP A 137 -9.19 8.21 -5.62
N LYS A 138 -10.44 8.57 -5.34
CA LYS A 138 -10.79 9.43 -4.19
C LYS A 138 -10.29 8.82 -2.87
N ILE A 139 -10.50 7.52 -2.68
CA ILE A 139 -10.02 6.80 -1.49
C ILE A 139 -8.48 6.84 -1.44
N ALA A 140 -7.81 6.49 -2.53
CA ALA A 140 -6.35 6.47 -2.59
C ALA A 140 -5.75 7.86 -2.34
N SER A 141 -6.33 8.92 -2.93
CA SER A 141 -5.90 10.31 -2.74
C SER A 141 -6.08 10.76 -1.29
N ALA A 142 -7.24 10.48 -0.68
CA ALA A 142 -7.51 10.86 0.71
C ALA A 142 -6.55 10.17 1.70
N ILE A 143 -6.18 8.91 1.43
CA ILE A 143 -5.18 8.18 2.22
C ILE A 143 -3.78 8.78 2.03
N ASP A 144 -3.40 9.09 0.78
CA ASP A 144 -2.11 9.73 0.46
C ASP A 144 -1.97 11.09 1.13
N ASP A 145 -3.02 11.91 1.12
CA ASP A 145 -3.07 13.20 1.80
C ASP A 145 -2.93 13.04 3.33
N ALA A 146 -3.61 12.06 3.92
CA ALA A 146 -3.49 11.78 5.34
C ALA A 146 -2.08 11.29 5.73
N LEU A 147 -1.45 10.48 4.87
CA LEU A 147 -0.05 10.04 5.05
C LEU A 147 0.92 11.22 4.90
N SER A 148 0.74 12.09 3.90
CA SER A 148 1.58 13.26 3.67
C SER A 148 1.50 14.29 4.82
N GLY A 149 0.40 14.31 5.55
CA GLY A 149 0.27 15.12 6.79
C GLY A 149 1.10 14.60 7.97
N LYS A 150 1.61 13.36 7.90
CA LYS A 150 2.41 12.71 8.95
C LYS A 150 3.83 12.34 8.51
N LEU A 151 4.06 12.19 7.22
CA LEU A 151 5.30 11.71 6.62
C LEU A 151 5.83 12.73 5.61
N ASP A 152 7.11 13.03 5.70
CA ASP A 152 7.80 13.92 4.74
C ASP A 152 8.23 13.08 3.53
N PHE A 153 7.53 13.24 2.40
CA PHE A 153 7.82 12.49 1.19
C PHE A 153 8.90 13.14 0.32
N ALA A 154 9.71 12.31 -0.31
CA ALA A 154 10.70 12.72 -1.29
C ALA A 154 9.99 13.27 -2.55
N TYR A 155 10.07 14.57 -2.75
CA TYR A 155 9.40 15.29 -3.82
C TYR A 155 10.38 16.23 -4.55
N SER A 156 10.20 16.36 -5.84
CA SER A 156 10.91 17.32 -6.69
C SER A 156 9.90 18.15 -7.48
N ILE A 157 10.10 19.46 -7.54
CA ILE A 157 9.24 20.35 -8.34
C ILE A 157 9.19 19.92 -9.81
N SER A 158 10.33 19.48 -10.36
CA SER A 158 10.44 19.08 -11.76
C SER A 158 9.92 17.68 -12.07
N TRP A 159 9.96 16.75 -11.08
CA TRP A 159 9.72 15.32 -11.30
C TRP A 159 8.53 14.76 -10.48
N GLY A 160 7.96 15.54 -9.58
CA GLY A 160 6.94 15.07 -8.64
C GLY A 160 7.53 14.20 -7.54
N TYR A 161 6.77 13.21 -7.05
CA TYR A 161 7.23 12.26 -6.05
C TYR A 161 8.34 11.36 -6.62
N LEU A 162 9.45 11.28 -5.88
CA LEU A 162 10.59 10.47 -6.29
C LEU A 162 10.37 9.00 -5.94
N THR A 163 10.46 8.14 -6.94
CA THR A 163 10.27 6.68 -6.83
C THR A 163 11.50 5.92 -7.28
N ALA A 164 11.67 4.68 -6.81
CA ALA A 164 12.79 3.82 -7.17
C ALA A 164 12.78 3.47 -8.68
N CYS A 165 11.59 3.36 -9.29
CA CYS A 165 11.44 3.16 -10.73
C CYS A 165 11.16 4.49 -11.45
N PRO A 166 12.11 5.02 -12.24
CA PRO A 166 11.93 6.30 -12.93
C PRO A 166 10.88 6.27 -14.06
N ARG A 167 10.35 5.11 -14.41
CA ARG A 167 9.32 4.95 -15.45
C ARG A 167 7.92 5.35 -15.00
N ILE A 168 7.72 5.59 -13.71
CA ILE A 168 6.42 5.99 -13.13
C ILE A 168 6.63 7.31 -12.39
N PRO A 169 6.69 8.46 -13.08
CA PRO A 169 6.66 9.74 -12.38
C PRO A 169 5.28 9.89 -11.75
N ALA A 170 5.21 9.77 -10.44
CA ALA A 170 4.00 10.02 -9.69
C ALA A 170 3.78 11.54 -9.60
N ARG A 171 3.10 12.11 -10.59
CA ARG A 171 2.64 13.50 -10.51
C ARG A 171 1.53 13.58 -9.46
N ARG A 172 1.55 14.66 -8.67
CA ARG A 172 0.36 15.10 -7.97
C ARG A 172 -0.63 15.50 -9.06
N CYS A 173 -1.83 14.95 -9.09
CA CYS A 173 -2.89 15.52 -9.90
C CYS A 173 -3.25 16.87 -9.24
N GLU A 174 -2.79 17.96 -9.85
CA GLU A 174 -3.33 19.26 -9.53
C GLU A 174 -4.76 19.28 -10.09
N ASP A 175 -5.72 19.61 -9.25
CA ASP A 175 -7.08 19.86 -9.71
C ASP A 175 -7.03 20.90 -10.83
N PRO A 176 -7.73 20.70 -11.96
CA PRO A 176 -7.90 21.76 -12.94
C PRO A 176 -8.75 22.85 -12.29
N SER A 177 -8.13 23.96 -11.95
CA SER A 177 -8.79 25.20 -11.56
C SER A 177 -9.63 25.77 -12.69
#